data_83f9b556e2a27efc5d2531b978d9c78b
#
_entry.id   83f9b556e2a27efc5d2531b978d9c78b
#
_cell.length_a   1.000
_cell.length_b   1.000
_cell.length_c   1.000
_cell.angle_alpha   90.00
_cell.angle_beta   90.00
_cell.angle_gamma   90.00
#
_symmetry.space_group_name_H-M   'P 1'
#
loop_
_entity.id
_entity.type
_entity.pdbx_description
1 polymer ?
#
loop_
_entity_poly.entity_id
_entity_poly.type
_entity_poly.pdbx_seq_one_letter_code
_entity_poly.pdbx_strand_id
1 'polypeptide(L)'
;MKIGIVLYPTFGGSGIVATELGKALSLKGHQVHFITYSHPVKLGELRKNIFYHEVRTSDYPLFDYTPYEQVLTSKLVDVVKYEKLDILHVHYAIPHASAAYMAQQILKSQGVNIPFITTLHGTDI
;
A
#
# COMPACT_ATOMS: atom_id res chain seq x y z
N MET A 1 12.04 10.95 -2.73
CA MET A 1 11.23 9.97 -3.48
C MET A 1 9.78 10.01 -3.01
N LYS A 2 8.89 9.59 -3.86
CA LYS A 2 7.48 9.37 -3.51
C LYS A 2 7.27 7.86 -3.36
N ILE A 3 7.04 7.43 -2.13
CA ILE A 3 7.03 6.02 -1.75
C ILE A 3 5.62 5.61 -1.35
N GLY A 4 5.09 4.57 -1.97
CA GLY A 4 3.84 3.97 -1.55
C GLY A 4 4.12 2.79 -0.64
N ILE A 5 3.51 2.77 0.54
CA ILE A 5 3.65 1.66 1.50
C ILE A 5 2.29 0.98 1.64
N VAL A 6 2.25 -0.29 1.25
CA VAL A 6 1.04 -1.12 1.37
C VAL A 6 1.18 -1.97 2.63
N LEU A 7 0.19 -1.92 3.50
CA LEU A 7 0.28 -2.55 4.83
C LEU A 7 -1.09 -2.94 5.36
N TYR A 8 -1.09 -3.80 6.39
CA TYR A 8 -2.26 -4.04 7.23
C TYR A 8 -2.25 -3.04 8.38
N PRO A 9 -3.37 -2.36 8.66
CA PRO A 9 -3.43 -1.33 9.70
C PRO A 9 -3.71 -1.94 11.08
N THR A 10 -2.84 -2.82 11.55
CA THR A 10 -3.05 -3.56 12.80
C THR A 10 -2.02 -3.19 13.84
N PHE A 11 -2.30 -3.57 15.10
CA PHE A 11 -1.31 -3.50 16.18
C PHE A 11 -0.23 -4.57 16.04
N GLY A 12 -0.46 -5.59 15.20
CA GLY A 12 0.49 -6.68 15.01
C GLY A 12 1.74 -6.23 14.25
N GLY A 13 2.74 -7.12 14.26
CA GLY A 13 4.09 -6.82 13.79
C GLY A 13 4.21 -6.11 12.44
N SER A 14 3.54 -6.61 11.40
CA SER A 14 3.72 -6.03 10.06
C SER A 14 3.20 -4.59 9.96
N GLY A 15 2.05 -4.33 10.58
CA GLY A 15 1.47 -2.99 10.55
C GLY A 15 2.31 -1.96 11.29
N ILE A 16 2.86 -2.36 12.44
CA ILE A 16 3.73 -1.48 13.23
C ILE A 16 5.03 -1.22 12.49
N VAL A 17 5.67 -2.26 11.96
CA VAL A 17 6.93 -2.12 11.21
C VAL A 17 6.76 -1.20 10.02
N ALA A 18 5.71 -1.42 9.22
CA ALA A 18 5.45 -0.61 8.04
C ALA A 18 5.20 0.85 8.40
N THR A 19 4.42 1.10 9.45
CA THR A 19 4.09 2.45 9.89
C THR A 19 5.32 3.19 10.41
N GLU A 20 6.12 2.55 11.26
CA GLU A 20 7.33 3.16 11.79
C GLU A 20 8.37 3.43 10.70
N LEU A 21 8.50 2.52 9.73
CA LEU A 21 9.38 2.74 8.58
C LEU A 21 8.93 3.95 7.77
N GLY A 22 7.63 4.05 7.49
CA GLY A 22 7.10 5.19 6.75
C GLY A 22 7.33 6.51 7.45
N LYS A 23 7.15 6.54 8.78
CA LYS A 23 7.42 7.74 9.58
C LYS A 23 8.90 8.12 9.52
N ALA A 24 9.80 7.13 9.61
CA ALA A 24 11.24 7.37 9.52
C ALA A 24 11.63 7.92 8.15
N LEU A 25 11.05 7.37 7.09
CA LEU A 25 11.31 7.84 5.73
C LEU A 25 10.81 9.27 5.53
N SER A 26 9.67 9.62 6.12
CA SER A 26 9.15 10.98 6.03
C SER A 26 10.07 11.99 6.73
N LEU A 27 10.71 11.57 7.82
CA LEU A 27 11.68 12.40 8.52
C LEU A 27 12.93 12.65 7.68
N LYS A 28 13.22 11.76 6.73
CA LYS A 28 14.35 11.94 5.81
C LYS A 28 13.98 12.74 4.56
N GLY A 29 12.78 13.28 4.51
CA GLY A 29 12.33 14.13 3.42
C GLY A 29 11.60 13.43 2.28
N HIS A 30 11.33 12.13 2.40
CA HIS A 30 10.55 11.42 1.39
C HIS A 30 9.06 11.67 1.57
N GLN A 31 8.32 11.70 0.49
CA GLN A 31 6.88 11.75 0.53
C GLN A 31 6.36 10.30 0.65
N VAL A 32 5.59 10.05 1.69
CA VAL A 32 5.13 8.69 2.02
C VAL A 32 3.61 8.60 1.87
N HIS A 33 3.17 7.62 1.10
CA HIS A 33 1.75 7.36 0.86
C HIS A 33 1.42 5.99 1.44
N PHE A 34 0.68 5.98 2.54
CA PHE A 34 0.18 4.73 3.13
C PHE A 34 -1.09 4.30 2.39
N ILE A 35 -1.11 3.06 1.95
CA ILE A 35 -2.22 2.49 1.19
C ILE A 35 -2.72 1.26 1.96
N THR A 36 -3.91 1.37 2.54
CA THR A 36 -4.48 0.35 3.40
C THR A 36 -5.99 0.53 3.54
N TYR A 37 -6.68 -0.41 4.17
CA TYR A 37 -8.15 -0.36 4.26
C TYR A 37 -8.67 0.40 5.47
N SER A 38 -7.83 0.77 6.41
CA SER A 38 -8.22 1.68 7.50
C SER A 38 -6.97 2.42 8.00
N HIS A 39 -7.19 3.48 8.78
CA HIS A 39 -6.08 4.30 9.26
C HIS A 39 -5.14 3.47 10.15
N PRO A 40 -3.83 3.47 9.87
CA PRO A 40 -2.88 2.71 10.68
C PRO A 40 -2.85 3.20 12.12
N VAL A 41 -2.92 2.26 13.07
CA VAL A 41 -3.04 2.60 14.50
C VAL A 41 -1.85 3.38 15.07
N LYS A 42 -0.68 3.20 14.50
CA LYS A 42 0.55 3.87 14.96
C LYS A 42 0.87 5.15 14.20
N LEU A 43 0.02 5.55 13.25
CA LEU A 43 0.30 6.73 12.45
C LEU A 43 0.18 8.03 13.26
N GLY A 44 -0.80 8.09 14.17
CA GLY A 44 -1.03 9.29 14.96
C GLY A 44 -1.41 10.48 14.09
N GLU A 45 -0.85 11.65 14.38
CA GLU A 45 -1.06 12.83 13.55
C GLU A 45 -0.30 12.70 12.24
N LEU A 46 -0.95 13.07 11.14
CA LEU A 46 -0.32 13.05 9.82
C LEU A 46 0.67 14.21 9.70
N ARG A 47 1.88 13.87 9.30
CA ARG A 47 2.88 14.87 8.95
C ARG A 47 2.58 15.45 7.57
N LYS A 48 3.18 16.60 7.28
CA LYS A 48 2.95 17.32 6.02
C LYS A 48 3.26 16.48 4.78
N ASN A 49 4.22 15.55 4.87
CA ASN A 49 4.65 14.70 3.76
C ASN A 49 4.19 13.25 3.88
N ILE A 50 3.20 12.99 4.74
CA ILE A 50 2.58 11.68 4.87
C ILE A 50 1.12 11.78 4.41
N PHE A 51 0.75 10.86 3.52
CA PHE A 51 -0.60 10.79 2.94
C PHE A 51 -1.18 9.41 3.19
N TYR A 52 -2.49 9.35 3.30
CA TYR A 52 -3.21 8.11 3.54
C TYR A 52 -4.22 7.88 2.42
N HIS A 53 -4.21 6.69 1.85
CA HIS A 53 -5.15 6.28 0.80
C HIS A 53 -5.91 5.06 1.28
N GLU A 54 -7.22 5.18 1.37
CA GLU A 54 -8.05 4.10 1.86
C GLU A 54 -8.47 3.18 0.72
N VAL A 55 -8.24 1.87 0.91
CA VAL A 55 -8.74 0.84 0.02
C VAL A 55 -10.14 0.47 0.52
N ARG A 56 -11.16 0.93 -0.18
CA ARG A 56 -12.54 0.67 0.21
C ARG A 56 -13.05 -0.54 -0.53
N THR A 57 -13.44 -1.53 0.25
CA THR A 57 -14.10 -2.70 -0.27
C THR A 57 -15.60 -2.42 -0.20
N SER A 58 -16.24 -2.27 -1.36
CA SER A 58 -17.67 -2.00 -1.39
C SER A 58 -18.46 -3.28 -1.15
N ASP A 59 -19.58 -3.13 -0.42
CA ASP A 59 -20.52 -4.23 -0.22
C ASP A 59 -21.35 -4.42 -1.48
N TYR A 60 -20.87 -5.27 -2.39
CA TYR A 60 -21.69 -5.67 -3.53
C TYR A 60 -22.64 -6.78 -3.09
N PRO A 61 -23.97 -6.59 -3.26
CA PRO A 61 -24.92 -7.61 -2.83
C PRO A 61 -24.75 -8.96 -3.50
N LEU A 62 -24.01 -8.99 -4.61
CA LEU A 62 -23.77 -10.22 -5.38
C LEU A 62 -22.55 -11.01 -4.90
N PHE A 63 -21.77 -10.47 -3.96
CA PHE A 63 -20.57 -11.14 -3.45
C PHE A 63 -20.76 -11.53 -1.98
N ASP A 64 -20.45 -12.79 -1.67
CA ASP A 64 -20.48 -13.30 -0.30
C ASP A 64 -19.32 -12.78 0.54
N TYR A 65 -18.27 -12.29 -0.10
CA TYR A 65 -17.11 -11.71 0.56
C TYR A 65 -16.57 -10.56 -0.29
N THR A 66 -15.80 -9.69 0.36
CA THR A 66 -15.23 -8.53 -0.31
C THR A 66 -13.89 -8.91 -0.97
N PRO A 67 -13.74 -8.69 -2.29
CA PRO A 67 -12.50 -9.08 -2.98
C PRO A 67 -11.38 -8.06 -2.76
N TYR A 68 -10.76 -8.12 -1.59
CA TYR A 68 -9.76 -7.14 -1.17
C TYR A 68 -8.60 -7.02 -2.16
N GLU A 69 -8.06 -8.16 -2.63
CA GLU A 69 -6.89 -8.15 -3.53
C GLU A 69 -7.16 -7.40 -4.83
N GLN A 70 -8.33 -7.62 -5.43
CA GLN A 70 -8.71 -6.95 -6.67
C GLN A 70 -8.94 -5.46 -6.46
N VAL A 71 -9.58 -5.10 -5.35
CA VAL A 71 -9.81 -3.69 -5.01
C VAL A 71 -8.48 -3.01 -4.72
N LEU A 72 -7.59 -3.68 -4.01
CA LEU A 72 -6.24 -3.17 -3.74
C LEU A 72 -5.47 -2.96 -5.04
N THR A 73 -5.51 -3.93 -5.97
CA THR A 73 -4.84 -3.80 -7.26
C THR A 73 -5.30 -2.55 -8.00
N SER A 74 -6.61 -2.34 -8.07
CA SER A 74 -7.18 -1.16 -8.73
C SER A 74 -6.74 0.13 -8.04
N LYS A 75 -6.76 0.14 -6.70
CA LYS A 75 -6.33 1.32 -5.94
C LYS A 75 -4.86 1.62 -6.16
N LEU A 76 -4.00 0.60 -6.21
CA LEU A 76 -2.57 0.79 -6.46
C LEU A 76 -2.33 1.41 -7.84
N VAL A 77 -3.04 0.95 -8.87
CA VAL A 77 -2.93 1.55 -10.20
C VAL A 77 -3.27 3.04 -10.14
N ASP A 78 -4.39 3.37 -9.49
CA ASP A 78 -4.84 4.77 -9.41
C ASP A 78 -3.86 5.64 -8.63
N VAL A 79 -3.41 5.19 -7.47
CA VAL A 79 -2.52 5.98 -6.61
C VAL A 79 -1.16 6.19 -7.27
N VAL A 80 -0.60 5.15 -7.89
CA VAL A 80 0.70 5.26 -8.58
C VAL A 80 0.61 6.30 -9.70
N LYS A 81 -0.45 6.26 -10.49
CA LYS A 81 -0.62 7.21 -11.60
C LYS A 81 -0.91 8.61 -11.10
N TYR A 82 -1.87 8.74 -10.19
CA TYR A 82 -2.34 10.04 -9.74
C TYR A 82 -1.29 10.79 -8.92
N GLU A 83 -0.65 10.08 -8.01
CA GLU A 83 0.36 10.67 -7.12
C GLU A 83 1.77 10.60 -7.69
N LYS A 84 1.95 9.92 -8.83
CA LYS A 84 3.25 9.76 -9.50
C LYS A 84 4.30 9.14 -8.58
N LEU A 85 3.95 7.99 -7.99
CA LEU A 85 4.84 7.31 -7.07
C LEU A 85 6.08 6.77 -7.79
N ASP A 86 7.20 6.77 -7.08
CA ASP A 86 8.48 6.29 -7.59
C ASP A 86 8.69 4.80 -7.31
N ILE A 87 8.13 4.29 -6.21
CA ILE A 87 8.31 2.91 -5.79
C ILE A 87 7.16 2.49 -4.88
N LEU A 88 6.82 1.20 -4.90
CA LEU A 88 5.93 0.60 -3.92
C LEU A 88 6.72 -0.28 -2.98
N HIS A 89 6.46 -0.18 -1.70
CA HIS A 89 7.01 -1.09 -0.68
C HIS A 89 5.83 -1.80 -0.04
N VAL A 90 5.69 -3.09 -0.30
CA VAL A 90 4.56 -3.86 0.19
C VAL A 90 4.99 -4.77 1.32
N HIS A 91 4.15 -4.85 2.34
CA HIS A 91 4.36 -5.73 3.47
C HIS A 91 3.39 -6.90 3.34
N TYR A 92 3.92 -8.11 3.35
CA TYR A 92 3.21 -9.37 3.12
C TYR A 92 3.16 -9.78 1.64
N ALA A 93 3.41 -11.07 1.43
CA ALA A 93 3.43 -11.64 0.09
C ALA A 93 2.02 -11.67 -0.52
N ILE A 94 1.07 -12.23 0.22
CA ILE A 94 -0.32 -12.37 -0.25
C ILE A 94 -1.23 -11.76 0.80
N PRO A 95 -2.13 -10.85 0.43
CA PRO A 95 -2.47 -10.42 -0.93
C PRO A 95 -1.67 -9.21 -1.44
N HIS A 96 -0.77 -8.64 -0.66
CA HIS A 96 -0.18 -7.35 -0.97
C HIS A 96 0.81 -7.40 -2.13
N ALA A 97 1.78 -8.34 -2.11
CA ALA A 97 2.73 -8.43 -3.21
C ALA A 97 2.07 -8.91 -4.49
N SER A 98 1.10 -9.83 -4.41
CA SER A 98 0.37 -10.26 -5.60
C SER A 98 -0.43 -9.12 -6.21
N ALA A 99 -1.09 -8.29 -5.38
CA ALA A 99 -1.80 -7.11 -5.87
C ALA A 99 -0.82 -6.10 -6.50
N ALA A 100 0.34 -5.89 -5.89
CA ALA A 100 1.35 -4.99 -6.43
C ALA A 100 1.89 -5.49 -7.78
N TYR A 101 2.09 -6.79 -7.91
CA TYR A 101 2.52 -7.37 -9.18
C TYR A 101 1.48 -7.14 -10.27
N MET A 102 0.21 -7.41 -9.97
CA MET A 102 -0.87 -7.18 -10.94
C MET A 102 -0.96 -5.70 -11.33
N ALA A 103 -0.87 -4.81 -10.35
CA ALA A 103 -0.88 -3.37 -10.62
C ALA A 103 0.32 -2.96 -11.49
N GLN A 104 1.51 -3.51 -11.21
CA GLN A 104 2.70 -3.24 -11.99
C GLN A 104 2.51 -3.64 -13.46
N GLN A 105 1.90 -4.79 -13.72
CA GLN A 105 1.65 -5.25 -15.08
C GLN A 105 0.64 -4.38 -15.80
N ILE A 106 -0.42 -3.97 -15.12
CA ILE A 106 -1.42 -3.06 -15.69
C ILE A 106 -0.78 -1.72 -16.04
N LEU A 107 0.00 -1.16 -15.11
CA LEU A 107 0.69 0.11 -15.31
C LEU A 107 1.69 0.04 -16.47
N LYS A 108 2.42 -1.06 -16.57
CA LYS A 108 3.36 -1.27 -17.66
C LYS A 108 2.68 -1.23 -19.02
N SER A 109 1.48 -1.80 -19.13
CA SER A 109 0.70 -1.73 -20.36
C SER A 109 0.27 -0.32 -20.73
N GLN A 110 0.28 0.59 -19.76
CA GLN A 110 -0.06 2.00 -19.93
C GLN A 110 1.18 2.91 -20.02
N GLY A 111 2.36 2.32 -20.12
CA GLY A 111 3.61 3.07 -20.24
C GLY A 111 4.17 3.59 -18.91
N VAL A 112 3.66 3.11 -17.79
CA VAL A 112 4.12 3.52 -16.45
C VAL A 112 4.92 2.38 -15.82
N ASN A 113 6.19 2.66 -15.48
CA ASN A 113 7.06 1.68 -14.83
C ASN A 113 7.15 1.98 -13.35
N ILE A 114 6.72 1.02 -12.52
CA ILE A 114 6.76 1.14 -11.07
C ILE A 114 7.46 -0.08 -10.48
N PRO A 115 8.64 0.08 -9.88
CA PRO A 115 9.26 -1.03 -9.15
C PRO A 115 8.55 -1.24 -7.82
N PHE A 116 8.60 -2.47 -7.30
CA PHE A 116 8.14 -2.72 -5.94
C PHE A 116 9.06 -3.69 -5.23
N ILE A 117 9.14 -3.54 -3.92
CA ILE A 117 9.84 -4.45 -3.02
C ILE A 117 8.86 -5.00 -2.01
N THR A 118 9.15 -6.19 -1.51
CA THR A 118 8.28 -6.86 -0.54
C THR A 118 9.07 -7.19 0.72
N THR A 119 8.50 -6.86 1.88
CA THR A 119 9.01 -7.32 3.16
C THR A 119 8.13 -8.47 3.64
N LEU A 120 8.75 -9.63 3.84
CA LEU A 120 8.07 -10.80 4.40
C LEU A 120 8.12 -10.74 5.93
N HIS A 121 7.08 -11.24 6.58
CA HIS A 121 6.92 -11.09 8.02
C HIS A 121 6.83 -12.41 8.78
N GLY A 122 7.40 -13.47 8.25
CA GLY A 122 7.46 -14.75 8.95
C GLY A 122 6.22 -15.61 8.75
N THR A 123 5.03 -15.07 8.96
CA THR A 123 3.79 -15.81 8.76
C THR A 123 3.45 -16.04 7.31
N ASP A 124 4.10 -15.33 6.40
CA ASP A 124 3.87 -15.41 4.95
C ASP A 124 5.07 -16.00 4.20
N ILE A 125 5.94 -16.67 4.93
CA ILE A 125 7.09 -17.35 4.35
C ILE A 125 6.81 -18.85 4.24
#